data_d452933626062db0cbdfcabfa358900c
#
_entry.id   d452933626062db0cbdfcabfa358900c
#
_cell.length_a   1.000
_cell.length_b   1.000
_cell.length_c   1.000
_cell.angle_alpha   90.00
_cell.angle_beta   90.00
_cell.angle_gamma   90.00
#
_symmetry.space_group_name_H-M   'P 1'
#
loop_
_entity.id
_entity.type
_entity.pdbx_description
1 polymer ?
#
loop_
_entity_poly.entity_id
_entity_poly.type
_entity_poly.pdbx_seq_one_letter_code
_entity_poly.pdbx_strand_id
1 'polypeptide(L)'
;MKKNTVALLALMLAFVMLFAVGCDTLPEDVDELVVYNWADYIYDYEDDFKEYYKNLTGRDIKVTYVTFDTNETMLTKILNGDSIVDVMCPSEYAIQKLLENGLLRELNYFGTAEEYIDTNSLNGYVHNSENIDSRFIEKIDEVFGSVQITDGDGTKTVRMADYFVPYMYGTLGVLYNKVYFEELGIYDRETLNNANWGLLFNDDGNGNLLSDGLTGRIYMKDSIRDSYAATVFYLLESGKLDGLTVQDTSSPNYGKPYTELTMGQMINTVDDQLIDLCADVLKKQKEQLYGYEVDFGKNELIQGIAYVDLAWSGDALYAVEESWDDDYIDPMLEYEEGESGGYTLGYYVPHDSGNIWFDGWVIPTTCPDEHLQAAKIFINFLNELYVSANNMMEIGYTSAVSAEKVRNDPECREILAQGYLVYGEDWEITDEDGNVLSQEDCDYASWEEFAEYFFDYVDPIDDSNWRYPFEIVPDNEYGREINQLGVMKDFGANNNKVSTMWEDVRSTGITAWALLGWTALALAVVVGVIALVLWLKRRKMMYVVVKKSSTEQHK
;
A
#
# COMPACT_ATOMS: atom_id res chain seq x y z
N MET A 1 19.18 48.80 -21.57
CA MET A 1 19.41 47.34 -21.45
C MET A 1 20.26 46.91 -20.23
N LYS A 2 21.26 47.68 -19.81
CA LYS A 2 22.19 47.28 -18.73
C LYS A 2 21.59 47.23 -17.29
N LYS A 3 20.56 48.01 -16.95
CA LYS A 3 19.98 48.02 -15.60
C LYS A 3 19.05 46.83 -15.31
N ASN A 4 18.36 46.29 -16.32
CA ASN A 4 17.45 45.15 -16.14
C ASN A 4 18.18 43.80 -16.09
N THR A 5 19.35 43.71 -16.76
CA THR A 5 20.22 42.53 -16.71
C THR A 5 20.90 42.39 -15.35
N VAL A 6 21.28 43.49 -14.74
CA VAL A 6 21.87 43.50 -13.38
C VAL A 6 20.82 43.16 -12.31
N ALA A 7 19.57 43.63 -12.48
CA ALA A 7 18.48 43.28 -11.57
C ALA A 7 18.08 41.79 -11.68
N LEU A 8 18.13 41.22 -12.89
CA LEU A 8 17.84 39.78 -13.11
C LEU A 8 18.97 38.90 -12.55
N LEU A 9 20.23 39.30 -12.73
CA LEU A 9 21.38 38.63 -12.12
C LEU A 9 21.35 38.72 -10.58
N ALA A 10 20.98 39.87 -10.03
CA ALA A 10 20.84 40.03 -8.58
C ALA A 10 19.69 39.22 -8.01
N LEU A 11 18.57 39.04 -8.77
CA LEU A 11 17.47 38.17 -8.39
C LEU A 11 17.86 36.66 -8.48
N MET A 12 18.61 36.28 -9.52
CA MET A 12 19.16 34.92 -9.62
C MET A 12 20.20 34.64 -8.52
N LEU A 13 21.08 35.59 -8.21
CA LEU A 13 22.03 35.42 -7.11
C LEU A 13 21.33 35.40 -5.74
N ALA A 14 20.26 36.17 -5.53
CA ALA A 14 19.46 36.13 -4.32
C ALA A 14 18.66 34.79 -4.22
N PHE A 15 18.19 34.25 -5.35
CA PHE A 15 17.56 32.95 -5.41
C PHE A 15 18.56 31.81 -5.15
N VAL A 16 19.77 31.89 -5.72
CA VAL A 16 20.85 30.94 -5.44
C VAL A 16 21.36 31.06 -4.00
N MET A 17 21.40 32.28 -3.42
CA MET A 17 21.74 32.45 -2.00
C MET A 17 20.63 31.97 -1.03
N LEU A 18 19.36 31.99 -1.44
CA LEU A 18 18.25 31.39 -0.66
C LEU A 18 18.31 29.86 -0.63
N PHE A 19 18.92 29.22 -1.63
CA PHE A 19 19.20 27.78 -1.63
C PHE A 19 20.56 27.41 -1.02
N ALA A 20 21.46 28.40 -0.82
CA ALA A 20 22.76 28.17 -0.17
C ALA A 20 22.75 28.41 1.35
N VAL A 21 21.61 28.85 1.93
CA VAL A 21 21.41 28.98 3.37
C VAL A 21 20.48 27.88 3.86
N GLY A 22 21.00 26.66 3.89
CA GLY A 22 20.26 25.51 4.33
C GLY A 22 21.02 24.19 4.34
N CYS A 23 22.36 24.24 4.39
CA CYS A 23 23.10 23.16 5.02
C CYS A 23 23.33 23.59 6.47
N ASP A 24 22.30 23.46 7.30
CA ASP A 24 22.52 23.33 8.73
C ASP A 24 23.28 22.01 8.91
N THR A 25 24.61 22.11 9.09
CA THR A 25 25.37 20.96 9.59
C THR A 25 24.81 20.65 10.97
N LEU A 26 24.24 19.44 11.12
CA LEU A 26 23.79 18.99 12.42
C LEU A 26 24.92 19.12 13.47
N PRO A 27 24.59 19.32 14.75
CA PRO A 27 25.57 19.17 15.82
C PRO A 27 26.26 17.79 15.72
N GLU A 28 27.53 17.71 16.11
CA GLU A 28 28.31 16.44 16.07
C GLU A 28 27.69 15.27 16.85
N ASP A 29 26.70 15.55 17.69
CA ASP A 29 26.04 14.57 18.60
C ASP A 29 24.66 14.14 18.11
N VAL A 30 24.22 14.56 16.91
CA VAL A 30 22.92 14.21 16.32
C VAL A 30 23.13 13.36 15.08
N ASP A 31 22.57 12.15 15.12
CA ASP A 31 22.58 11.25 13.97
C ASP A 31 21.41 11.57 13.01
N GLU A 32 21.47 11.10 11.79
CA GLU A 32 20.41 11.26 10.77
C GLU A 32 19.88 9.91 10.31
N LEU A 33 18.59 9.89 9.98
CA LEU A 33 17.92 8.77 9.32
C LEU A 33 16.94 9.30 8.28
N VAL A 34 17.03 8.81 7.05
CA VAL A 34 16.08 9.09 5.98
C VAL A 34 15.26 7.84 5.69
N VAL A 35 13.97 7.91 6.01
CA VAL A 35 12.99 6.84 5.81
C VAL A 35 12.21 7.08 4.53
N TYR A 36 12.08 6.09 3.66
CA TYR A 36 11.31 6.15 2.42
C TYR A 36 10.24 5.07 2.44
N ASN A 37 8.99 5.47 2.63
CA ASN A 37 7.85 4.59 2.84
C ASN A 37 6.64 5.04 2.02
N TRP A 38 5.56 4.30 2.08
CA TRP A 38 4.25 4.69 1.60
C TRP A 38 3.70 5.85 2.43
N ALA A 39 2.74 6.61 1.89
CA ALA A 39 1.99 7.57 2.68
C ALA A 39 1.09 6.83 3.69
N ASP A 40 0.88 7.42 4.86
CA ASP A 40 -0.02 6.92 5.91
C ASP A 40 0.17 5.42 6.24
N TYR A 41 1.43 4.96 6.28
CA TYR A 41 1.79 3.54 6.43
C TYR A 41 2.70 3.25 7.63
N ILE A 42 2.59 4.06 8.66
CA ILE A 42 3.25 3.93 9.95
C ILE A 42 2.57 4.87 10.95
N TYR A 43 2.40 4.45 12.22
CA TYR A 43 1.87 5.32 13.25
C TYR A 43 2.80 6.53 13.55
N ASP A 44 2.36 7.46 14.38
CA ASP A 44 3.20 8.62 14.81
C ASP A 44 4.32 8.17 15.75
N TYR A 45 5.34 7.55 15.18
CA TYR A 45 6.44 6.85 15.84
C TYR A 45 7.61 7.75 16.25
N GLU A 46 7.64 9.01 15.80
CA GLU A 46 8.91 9.77 15.77
C GLU A 46 9.47 10.03 17.17
N ASP A 47 8.62 10.35 18.14
CA ASP A 47 9.04 10.61 19.51
C ASP A 47 9.45 9.32 20.23
N ASP A 48 8.70 8.22 20.05
CA ASP A 48 9.03 6.89 20.60
C ASP A 48 10.36 6.38 20.06
N PHE A 49 10.57 6.51 18.77
CA PHE A 49 11.83 6.09 18.15
C PHE A 49 13.02 6.95 18.62
N LYS A 50 12.86 8.26 18.76
CA LYS A 50 13.91 9.14 19.28
C LYS A 50 14.31 8.76 20.70
N GLU A 51 13.33 8.46 21.57
CA GLU A 51 13.58 8.00 22.93
C GLU A 51 14.28 6.63 22.92
N TYR A 52 13.77 5.67 22.15
CA TYR A 52 14.35 4.34 21.99
C TYR A 52 15.82 4.43 21.51
N TYR A 53 16.07 5.21 20.47
CA TYR A 53 17.39 5.42 19.91
C TYR A 53 18.36 6.04 20.93
N LYS A 54 17.90 7.06 21.65
CA LYS A 54 18.71 7.74 22.67
C LYS A 54 19.05 6.84 23.85
N ASN A 55 18.11 5.98 24.25
CA ASN A 55 18.34 5.01 25.34
C ASN A 55 19.42 3.98 24.95
N LEU A 56 19.43 3.55 23.69
CA LEU A 56 20.42 2.60 23.17
C LEU A 56 21.79 3.23 22.93
N THR A 57 21.85 4.41 22.32
CA THR A 57 23.09 5.00 21.80
C THR A 57 23.64 6.14 22.65
N GLY A 58 22.81 6.76 23.48
CA GLY A 58 23.11 8.01 24.20
C GLY A 58 23.13 9.25 23.29
N ARG A 59 22.72 9.15 22.03
CA ARG A 59 22.75 10.21 21.00
C ARG A 59 21.34 10.61 20.59
N ASP A 60 21.16 11.85 20.17
CA ASP A 60 19.91 12.30 19.56
C ASP A 60 19.89 11.91 18.06
N ILE A 61 18.70 11.74 17.48
CA ILE A 61 18.52 11.42 16.08
C ILE A 61 17.50 12.36 15.43
N LYS A 62 17.79 12.77 14.19
CA LYS A 62 16.86 13.46 13.31
C LYS A 62 16.33 12.48 12.27
N VAL A 63 15.03 12.31 12.22
CA VAL A 63 14.36 11.49 11.20
C VAL A 63 13.80 12.39 10.11
N THR A 64 13.99 11.99 8.86
CA THR A 64 13.37 12.61 7.68
C THR A 64 12.53 11.56 6.99
N TYR A 65 11.22 11.75 6.96
CA TYR A 65 10.28 10.83 6.32
C TYR A 65 9.92 11.33 4.91
N VAL A 66 10.05 10.47 3.92
CA VAL A 66 9.75 10.75 2.50
C VAL A 66 8.82 9.65 1.99
N THR A 67 7.86 9.99 1.14
CA THR A 67 6.87 9.04 0.65
C THR A 67 7.01 8.74 -0.84
N PHE A 68 6.48 7.59 -1.25
CA PHE A 68 6.27 7.21 -2.65
C PHE A 68 4.86 6.61 -2.82
N ASP A 69 4.31 6.76 -4.03
CA ASP A 69 2.94 6.34 -4.31
C ASP A 69 2.87 4.92 -4.90
N THR A 70 3.90 4.48 -5.64
CA THR A 70 3.96 3.16 -6.28
C THR A 70 5.38 2.59 -6.25
N ASN A 71 5.50 1.25 -6.21
CA ASN A 71 6.79 0.56 -6.33
C ASN A 71 7.52 0.95 -7.63
N GLU A 72 6.81 1.14 -8.74
CA GLU A 72 7.39 1.51 -10.04
C GLU A 72 8.04 2.88 -9.99
N THR A 73 7.40 3.86 -9.33
CA THR A 73 7.94 5.20 -9.13
C THR A 73 9.18 5.17 -8.23
N MET A 74 9.11 4.42 -7.13
CA MET A 74 10.22 4.22 -6.21
C MET A 74 11.39 3.53 -6.91
N LEU A 75 11.15 2.39 -7.60
CA LEU A 75 12.16 1.65 -8.35
C LEU A 75 12.87 2.52 -9.39
N THR A 76 12.11 3.34 -10.12
CA THR A 76 12.69 4.24 -11.13
C THR A 76 13.69 5.21 -10.50
N LYS A 77 13.38 5.78 -9.34
CA LYS A 77 14.29 6.71 -8.64
C LYS A 77 15.54 5.99 -8.11
N ILE A 78 15.37 4.83 -7.49
CA ILE A 78 16.49 4.09 -6.89
C ILE A 78 17.42 3.53 -7.98
N LEU A 79 16.86 2.92 -9.04
CA LEU A 79 17.63 2.37 -10.17
C LEU A 79 18.42 3.45 -10.93
N ASN A 80 17.91 4.68 -10.98
CA ASN A 80 18.61 5.81 -11.61
C ASN A 80 19.63 6.49 -10.66
N GLY A 81 19.65 6.13 -9.38
CA GLY A 81 20.50 6.79 -8.38
C GLY A 81 20.04 8.20 -7.99
N ASP A 82 18.77 8.51 -8.20
CA ASP A 82 18.20 9.85 -7.98
C ASP A 82 17.78 10.09 -6.51
N SER A 83 17.91 9.10 -5.63
CA SER A 83 17.53 9.21 -4.21
C SER A 83 18.62 8.68 -3.30
N ILE A 84 18.88 9.42 -2.22
CA ILE A 84 19.68 8.97 -1.08
C ILE A 84 18.70 8.75 0.05
N VAL A 85 18.53 7.49 0.44
CA VAL A 85 17.66 7.05 1.53
C VAL A 85 18.39 5.99 2.34
N ASP A 86 18.09 5.90 3.63
CA ASP A 86 18.76 4.99 4.54
C ASP A 86 18.00 3.67 4.71
N VAL A 87 16.67 3.77 4.82
CA VAL A 87 15.76 2.64 4.87
C VAL A 87 14.58 2.87 3.96
N MET A 88 14.02 1.81 3.39
CA MET A 88 12.80 1.89 2.60
C MET A 88 11.97 0.61 2.76
N CYS A 89 10.65 0.72 2.54
CA CYS A 89 9.67 -0.35 2.73
C CYS A 89 8.91 -0.67 1.42
N PRO A 90 9.53 -1.31 0.43
CA PRO A 90 8.87 -1.75 -0.78
C PRO A 90 8.18 -3.11 -0.62
N SER A 91 7.33 -3.46 -1.60
CA SER A 91 6.74 -4.80 -1.69
C SER A 91 7.73 -5.85 -2.20
N GLU A 92 7.45 -7.11 -1.94
CA GLU A 92 8.33 -8.26 -2.16
C GLU A 92 8.92 -8.36 -3.58
N TYR A 93 8.12 -8.09 -4.62
CA TYR A 93 8.61 -8.13 -6.02
C TYR A 93 9.58 -6.99 -6.34
N ALA A 94 9.39 -5.84 -5.70
CA ALA A 94 10.30 -4.71 -5.84
C ALA A 94 11.60 -4.95 -5.04
N ILE A 95 11.51 -5.60 -3.87
CA ILE A 95 12.69 -6.07 -3.11
C ILE A 95 13.50 -7.05 -3.97
N GLN A 96 12.84 -8.03 -4.59
CA GLN A 96 13.49 -8.96 -5.53
C GLN A 96 14.24 -8.19 -6.62
N LYS A 97 13.58 -7.21 -7.25
CA LYS A 97 14.17 -6.40 -8.32
C LYS A 97 15.41 -5.63 -7.88
N LEU A 98 15.33 -4.99 -6.72
CA LEU A 98 16.46 -4.25 -6.15
C LEU A 98 17.62 -5.18 -5.81
N LEU A 99 17.31 -6.35 -5.24
CA LEU A 99 18.30 -7.36 -4.88
C LEU A 99 19.02 -7.92 -6.11
N GLU A 100 18.30 -8.28 -7.18
CA GLU A 100 18.87 -8.76 -8.45
C GLU A 100 19.84 -7.76 -9.08
N ASN A 101 19.62 -6.47 -8.85
CA ASN A 101 20.49 -5.39 -9.32
C ASN A 101 21.62 -5.04 -8.32
N GLY A 102 21.78 -5.78 -7.22
CA GLY A 102 22.83 -5.55 -6.23
C GLY A 102 22.69 -4.23 -5.46
N LEU A 103 21.48 -3.73 -5.30
CA LEU A 103 21.19 -2.41 -4.71
C LEU A 103 20.83 -2.48 -3.22
N LEU A 104 20.82 -3.65 -2.61
CA LEU A 104 20.47 -3.83 -1.20
C LEU A 104 21.70 -4.28 -0.39
N ARG A 105 21.77 -3.82 0.86
CA ARG A 105 22.71 -4.30 1.86
C ARG A 105 22.18 -5.57 2.52
N GLU A 106 23.07 -6.50 2.80
CA GLU A 106 22.77 -7.69 3.57
C GLU A 106 22.50 -7.32 5.03
N LEU A 107 21.39 -7.81 5.59
CA LEU A 107 20.96 -7.51 6.96
C LEU A 107 21.29 -8.64 7.91
N ASN A 108 21.06 -9.90 7.51
CA ASN A 108 21.14 -11.09 8.36
C ASN A 108 20.25 -10.97 9.62
N TYR A 109 19.08 -10.34 9.51
CA TYR A 109 18.20 -10.04 10.65
C TYR A 109 17.75 -11.29 11.40
N PHE A 110 17.56 -12.40 10.70
CA PHE A 110 17.16 -13.69 11.30
C PHE A 110 18.33 -14.54 11.80
N GLY A 111 19.53 -13.97 11.81
CA GLY A 111 20.71 -14.51 12.46
C GLY A 111 20.81 -14.11 13.94
N THR A 112 22.05 -14.11 14.48
CA THR A 112 22.28 -13.59 15.83
C THR A 112 22.28 -12.06 15.86
N ALA A 113 22.08 -11.48 17.04
CA ALA A 113 22.16 -10.03 17.22
C ALA A 113 23.50 -9.44 16.72
N GLU A 114 24.60 -10.14 16.95
CA GLU A 114 25.94 -9.73 16.54
C GLU A 114 26.16 -9.83 15.03
N GLU A 115 25.45 -10.72 14.34
CA GLU A 115 25.46 -10.79 12.86
C GLU A 115 24.66 -9.63 12.25
N TYR A 116 23.63 -9.16 12.97
CA TYR A 116 22.81 -8.04 12.53
C TYR A 116 23.47 -6.69 12.81
N ILE A 117 23.93 -6.43 14.07
CA ILE A 117 24.40 -5.12 14.51
C ILE A 117 25.55 -5.26 15.53
N ASP A 118 26.42 -4.26 15.63
CA ASP A 118 27.43 -4.24 16.71
C ASP A 118 26.78 -3.91 18.07
N THR A 119 26.45 -4.95 18.81
CA THR A 119 25.79 -4.87 20.11
C THR A 119 26.67 -4.23 21.19
N ASN A 120 28.01 -4.22 21.04
CA ASN A 120 28.93 -3.68 22.04
C ASN A 120 28.85 -2.14 22.17
N SER A 121 28.33 -1.47 21.14
CA SER A 121 28.13 -0.01 21.12
C SER A 121 26.77 0.43 21.64
N LEU A 122 25.89 -0.51 22.03
CA LEU A 122 24.51 -0.28 22.38
C LEU A 122 24.21 -0.66 23.85
N ASN A 123 23.37 0.13 24.50
CA ASN A 123 22.97 -0.12 25.89
C ASN A 123 21.64 -0.90 25.92
N GLY A 124 21.66 -2.15 26.39
CA GLY A 124 20.45 -2.92 26.60
C GLY A 124 19.69 -3.30 25.31
N TYR A 125 20.42 -3.42 24.20
CA TYR A 125 19.82 -3.82 22.92
C TYR A 125 19.18 -5.21 23.02
N VAL A 126 17.94 -5.29 22.58
CA VAL A 126 17.19 -6.53 22.39
C VAL A 126 16.96 -6.74 20.89
N HIS A 127 17.21 -7.95 20.42
CA HIS A 127 17.04 -8.30 19.03
C HIS A 127 15.65 -8.91 18.80
N ASN A 128 14.79 -8.24 18.03
CA ASN A 128 13.38 -8.55 17.93
C ASN A 128 13.03 -9.53 16.79
N SER A 129 14.01 -10.20 16.20
CA SER A 129 13.77 -11.14 15.09
C SER A 129 12.81 -12.29 15.42
N GLU A 130 12.81 -12.74 16.70
CA GLU A 130 11.88 -13.77 17.16
C GLU A 130 10.42 -13.29 17.27
N ASN A 131 10.17 -11.98 17.21
CA ASN A 131 8.80 -11.45 17.22
C ASN A 131 8.08 -11.68 15.89
N ILE A 132 8.83 -11.79 14.79
CA ILE A 132 8.25 -12.05 13.47
C ILE A 132 7.74 -13.49 13.40
N ASP A 133 6.58 -13.67 12.80
CA ASP A 133 5.99 -14.99 12.56
C ASP A 133 6.83 -15.77 11.56
N SER A 134 7.32 -16.95 11.96
CA SER A 134 8.21 -17.77 11.13
C SER A 134 7.59 -18.21 9.79
N ARG A 135 6.25 -18.26 9.70
CA ARG A 135 5.52 -18.61 8.46
C ARG A 135 5.87 -17.69 7.31
N PHE A 136 6.13 -16.39 7.58
CA PHE A 136 6.56 -15.45 6.54
C PHE A 136 7.93 -15.80 5.98
N ILE A 137 8.88 -16.15 6.84
CA ILE A 137 10.22 -16.50 6.42
C ILE A 137 10.22 -17.81 5.62
N GLU A 138 9.42 -18.79 6.06
CA GLU A 138 9.22 -20.04 5.35
C GLU A 138 8.60 -19.79 3.96
N LYS A 139 7.61 -18.90 3.86
CA LYS A 139 6.98 -18.53 2.59
C LYS A 139 7.93 -17.79 1.66
N ILE A 140 8.73 -16.87 2.18
CA ILE A 140 9.76 -16.16 1.41
C ILE A 140 10.78 -17.15 0.85
N ASP A 141 11.26 -18.07 1.66
CA ASP A 141 12.21 -19.10 1.23
C ASP A 141 11.59 -20.07 0.20
N GLU A 142 10.32 -20.43 0.36
CA GLU A 142 9.60 -21.26 -0.61
C GLU A 142 9.50 -20.56 -1.97
N VAL A 143 9.09 -19.28 -1.96
CA VAL A 143 8.76 -18.55 -3.19
C VAL A 143 9.99 -18.04 -3.91
N PHE A 144 10.91 -17.39 -3.19
CA PHE A 144 12.08 -16.73 -3.78
C PHE A 144 13.35 -17.57 -3.66
N GLY A 145 13.46 -18.36 -2.60
CA GLY A 145 14.59 -19.27 -2.34
C GLY A 145 15.93 -18.55 -2.47
N SER A 146 16.68 -18.90 -3.50
CA SER A 146 17.96 -18.28 -3.83
C SER A 146 17.81 -17.33 -5.00
N VAL A 147 18.21 -16.07 -4.82
CA VAL A 147 18.24 -15.02 -5.84
C VAL A 147 19.66 -14.84 -6.37
N GLN A 148 19.82 -14.69 -7.67
CA GLN A 148 21.10 -14.33 -8.27
C GLN A 148 21.24 -12.81 -8.30
N ILE A 149 22.27 -12.31 -7.64
CA ILE A 149 22.61 -10.89 -7.66
C ILE A 149 23.86 -10.65 -8.48
N THR A 150 23.90 -9.52 -9.17
CA THR A 150 25.08 -9.07 -9.89
C THR A 150 25.49 -7.71 -9.36
N ASP A 151 26.66 -7.64 -8.76
CA ASP A 151 27.26 -6.43 -8.20
C ASP A 151 28.65 -6.18 -8.80
N GLY A 152 29.40 -5.21 -8.25
CA GLY A 152 30.77 -4.89 -8.72
C GLY A 152 31.78 -6.04 -8.60
N ASP A 153 31.51 -7.04 -7.77
CA ASP A 153 32.38 -8.20 -7.51
C ASP A 153 32.00 -9.42 -8.36
N GLY A 154 30.87 -9.35 -9.11
CA GLY A 154 30.40 -10.40 -10.01
C GLY A 154 29.00 -10.90 -9.69
N THR A 155 28.70 -12.15 -10.09
CA THR A 155 27.40 -12.78 -9.83
C THR A 155 27.53 -13.77 -8.68
N LYS A 156 26.68 -13.64 -7.67
CA LYS A 156 26.57 -14.56 -6.54
C LYS A 156 25.10 -14.94 -6.28
N THR A 157 24.90 -16.05 -5.60
CA THR A 157 23.58 -16.53 -5.18
C THR A 157 23.40 -16.22 -3.70
N VAL A 158 22.29 -15.59 -3.34
CA VAL A 158 21.98 -15.18 -1.96
C VAL A 158 20.57 -15.62 -1.58
N ARG A 159 20.30 -15.73 -0.28
CA ARG A 159 18.97 -15.94 0.27
C ARG A 159 18.27 -14.59 0.41
N MET A 160 17.05 -14.43 -0.13
CA MET A 160 16.34 -13.14 -0.10
C MET A 160 16.04 -12.69 1.33
N ALA A 161 15.67 -13.60 2.23
CA ALA A 161 15.39 -13.29 3.63
C ALA A 161 16.58 -12.70 4.41
N ASP A 162 17.81 -12.78 3.90
CA ASP A 162 18.98 -12.16 4.52
C ASP A 162 19.06 -10.64 4.21
N TYR A 163 18.22 -10.11 3.33
CA TYR A 163 18.28 -8.73 2.81
C TYR A 163 17.09 -7.86 3.19
N PHE A 164 16.04 -8.40 3.77
CA PHE A 164 14.87 -7.61 4.19
C PHE A 164 14.23 -8.16 5.46
N VAL A 165 13.39 -7.33 6.08
CA VAL A 165 12.64 -7.69 7.27
C VAL A 165 11.16 -7.44 6.98
N PRO A 166 10.28 -8.47 7.02
CA PRO A 166 8.85 -8.29 6.81
C PRO A 166 8.27 -7.25 7.77
N TYR A 167 7.31 -6.48 7.27
CA TYR A 167 6.66 -5.41 8.03
C TYR A 167 5.17 -5.64 8.13
N MET A 168 4.46 -5.39 7.03
CA MET A 168 3.02 -5.60 6.91
C MET A 168 2.72 -6.58 5.78
N TYR A 169 1.55 -7.18 5.82
CA TYR A 169 1.09 -8.06 4.76
C TYR A 169 -0.42 -7.95 4.59
N GLY A 170 -0.91 -8.48 3.48
CA GLY A 170 -2.32 -8.52 3.18
C GLY A 170 -2.62 -9.22 1.88
N THR A 171 -3.85 -9.08 1.44
CA THR A 171 -4.38 -9.64 0.21
C THR A 171 -4.94 -8.55 -0.69
N LEU A 172 -5.12 -8.86 -1.97
CA LEU A 172 -6.06 -8.16 -2.83
C LEU A 172 -7.44 -8.81 -2.71
N GLY A 173 -8.47 -8.00 -2.71
CA GLY A 173 -9.83 -8.47 -2.70
C GLY A 173 -10.78 -7.42 -3.27
N VAL A 174 -12.06 -7.66 -3.11
CA VAL A 174 -13.13 -6.83 -3.62
C VAL A 174 -13.82 -6.14 -2.46
N LEU A 175 -13.69 -4.83 -2.38
CA LEU A 175 -14.47 -3.97 -1.49
C LEU A 175 -15.73 -3.56 -2.22
N TYR A 176 -16.90 -3.69 -1.57
CA TYR A 176 -18.19 -3.42 -2.19
C TYR A 176 -19.18 -2.78 -1.24
N ASN A 177 -20.17 -2.06 -1.78
CA ASN A 177 -21.20 -1.37 -1.00
C ASN A 177 -22.49 -2.18 -0.95
N LYS A 178 -22.79 -2.74 0.23
CA LYS A 178 -23.95 -3.61 0.49
C LYS A 178 -25.27 -2.92 0.22
N VAL A 179 -25.42 -1.66 0.65
CA VAL A 179 -26.66 -0.89 0.49
C VAL A 179 -27.02 -0.73 -0.98
N TYR A 180 -26.05 -0.36 -1.83
CA TYR A 180 -26.31 -0.25 -3.26
C TYR A 180 -26.51 -1.60 -3.94
N PHE A 181 -25.87 -2.64 -3.46
CA PHE A 181 -26.09 -4.01 -3.97
C PHE A 181 -27.51 -4.48 -3.66
N GLU A 182 -28.08 -4.13 -2.49
CA GLU A 182 -29.48 -4.35 -2.16
C GLU A 182 -30.41 -3.57 -3.10
N GLU A 183 -30.13 -2.27 -3.34
CA GLU A 183 -30.91 -1.45 -4.26
C GLU A 183 -30.89 -2.00 -5.70
N LEU A 184 -29.80 -2.60 -6.12
CA LEU A 184 -29.66 -3.23 -7.42
C LEU A 184 -30.25 -4.65 -7.47
N GLY A 185 -30.62 -5.23 -6.32
CA GLY A 185 -31.15 -6.58 -6.19
C GLY A 185 -30.10 -7.68 -6.48
N ILE A 186 -28.84 -7.41 -6.17
CA ILE A 186 -27.72 -8.32 -6.37
C ILE A 186 -26.99 -8.65 -5.06
N TYR A 187 -27.52 -8.23 -3.91
CA TYR A 187 -26.95 -8.53 -2.61
C TYR A 187 -27.51 -9.86 -2.07
N ASP A 188 -26.91 -10.94 -2.49
CA ASP A 188 -27.19 -12.29 -2.00
C ASP A 188 -25.96 -13.19 -2.21
N ARG A 189 -25.80 -14.20 -1.35
CA ARG A 189 -24.64 -15.11 -1.34
C ARG A 189 -24.45 -15.84 -2.68
N GLU A 190 -25.52 -16.24 -3.35
CA GLU A 190 -25.42 -16.96 -4.63
C GLU A 190 -24.84 -16.04 -5.71
N THR A 191 -25.32 -14.81 -5.78
CA THR A 191 -24.84 -13.80 -6.74
C THR A 191 -23.38 -13.46 -6.48
N LEU A 192 -23.00 -13.18 -5.22
CA LEU A 192 -21.62 -12.84 -4.86
C LEU A 192 -20.65 -13.99 -5.16
N ASN A 193 -21.01 -15.23 -4.77
CA ASN A 193 -20.17 -16.40 -5.03
C ASN A 193 -20.00 -16.70 -6.53
N ASN A 194 -21.05 -16.49 -7.34
CA ASN A 194 -20.96 -16.71 -8.79
C ASN A 194 -20.16 -15.60 -9.50
N ALA A 195 -20.30 -14.35 -9.05
CA ALA A 195 -19.55 -13.24 -9.63
C ALA A 195 -18.06 -13.29 -9.28
N ASN A 196 -17.74 -13.62 -8.02
CA ASN A 196 -16.36 -13.78 -7.58
C ASN A 196 -15.47 -12.57 -8.00
N TRP A 197 -14.30 -12.77 -8.65
CA TRP A 197 -13.53 -11.66 -9.24
C TRP A 197 -14.29 -10.90 -10.32
N GLY A 198 -15.34 -11.50 -10.86
CA GLY A 198 -16.23 -10.91 -11.87
C GLY A 198 -16.92 -9.62 -11.42
N LEU A 199 -17.07 -9.37 -10.10
CA LEU A 199 -17.59 -8.09 -9.60
C LEU A 199 -16.79 -6.88 -10.11
N LEU A 200 -15.47 -6.99 -10.19
CA LEU A 200 -14.59 -5.95 -10.74
C LEU A 200 -14.77 -5.73 -12.24
N PHE A 201 -15.33 -6.71 -12.93
CA PHE A 201 -15.55 -6.71 -14.38
C PHE A 201 -17.03 -6.51 -14.74
N ASN A 202 -17.89 -6.33 -13.74
CA ASN A 202 -19.35 -6.31 -13.88
C ASN A 202 -19.87 -7.57 -14.61
N ASP A 203 -19.33 -8.72 -14.26
CA ASP A 203 -19.65 -10.04 -14.86
C ASP A 203 -20.35 -10.95 -13.84
N ASP A 204 -21.45 -11.60 -14.22
CA ASP A 204 -22.27 -12.48 -13.37
C ASP A 204 -21.68 -13.89 -13.20
N GLY A 205 -20.46 -14.13 -13.68
CA GLY A 205 -19.82 -15.45 -13.75
C GLY A 205 -20.25 -16.29 -14.98
N ASN A 206 -21.25 -15.81 -15.75
CA ASN A 206 -21.73 -16.48 -16.96
C ASN A 206 -21.43 -15.68 -18.25
N GLY A 207 -20.73 -14.57 -18.11
CA GLY A 207 -20.34 -13.69 -19.23
C GLY A 207 -21.37 -12.63 -19.60
N ASN A 208 -22.38 -12.38 -18.73
CA ASN A 208 -23.30 -11.26 -18.88
C ASN A 208 -22.95 -10.17 -17.86
N LEU A 209 -23.48 -8.95 -18.05
CA LEU A 209 -23.39 -7.93 -17.01
C LEU A 209 -24.09 -8.40 -15.74
N LEU A 210 -23.42 -8.28 -14.61
CA LEU A 210 -24.01 -8.49 -13.30
C LEU A 210 -25.15 -7.49 -13.05
N SER A 211 -24.90 -6.19 -13.33
CA SER A 211 -25.92 -5.15 -13.27
C SER A 211 -25.54 -3.95 -14.13
N ASP A 212 -26.52 -3.39 -14.87
CA ASP A 212 -26.35 -2.12 -15.57
C ASP A 212 -26.06 -0.96 -14.60
N GLY A 213 -26.51 -1.07 -13.34
CA GLY A 213 -26.29 -0.08 -12.29
C GLY A 213 -24.84 0.01 -11.80
N LEU A 214 -24.02 -1.01 -12.04
CA LEU A 214 -22.59 -0.99 -11.71
C LEU A 214 -21.73 -0.26 -12.75
N THR A 215 -22.24 -0.04 -13.97
CA THR A 215 -21.50 0.67 -15.01
C THR A 215 -21.15 2.10 -14.58
N GLY A 216 -19.87 2.44 -14.59
CA GLY A 216 -19.35 3.72 -14.10
C GLY A 216 -19.32 3.85 -12.58
N ARG A 217 -19.33 2.72 -11.85
CA ARG A 217 -19.31 2.69 -10.37
C ARG A 217 -18.23 1.75 -9.80
N ILE A 218 -17.29 1.32 -10.63
CA ILE A 218 -16.22 0.40 -10.27
C ILE A 218 -14.88 1.11 -10.36
N TYR A 219 -14.06 1.00 -9.33
CA TYR A 219 -12.66 1.37 -9.37
C TYR A 219 -11.76 0.16 -9.60
N MET A 220 -10.64 0.42 -10.24
CA MET A 220 -9.55 -0.54 -10.43
C MET A 220 -8.23 0.11 -10.03
N LYS A 221 -7.31 -0.62 -9.43
CA LYS A 221 -6.01 -0.08 -9.05
C LYS A 221 -5.22 0.41 -10.26
N ASP A 222 -4.63 1.60 -10.16
CA ASP A 222 -3.63 2.12 -11.11
C ASP A 222 -2.24 1.51 -10.83
N SER A 223 -2.24 0.22 -10.61
CA SER A 223 -1.07 -0.61 -10.36
C SER A 223 -1.05 -1.76 -11.37
N ILE A 224 0.08 -1.90 -12.08
CA ILE A 224 0.24 -2.93 -13.11
C ILE A 224 0.16 -4.33 -12.48
N ARG A 225 0.81 -4.53 -11.34
CA ARG A 225 0.88 -5.84 -10.68
C ARG A 225 -0.48 -6.28 -10.15
N ASP A 226 -1.17 -5.40 -9.44
CA ASP A 226 -2.45 -5.69 -8.81
C ASP A 226 -3.54 -5.92 -9.86
N SER A 227 -3.63 -5.03 -10.85
CA SER A 227 -4.58 -5.15 -11.95
C SER A 227 -4.33 -6.39 -12.80
N TYR A 228 -3.05 -6.76 -13.03
CA TYR A 228 -2.72 -7.99 -13.75
C TYR A 228 -3.13 -9.22 -12.95
N ALA A 229 -2.82 -9.29 -11.66
CA ALA A 229 -3.16 -10.43 -10.81
C ALA A 229 -4.69 -10.64 -10.74
N ALA A 230 -5.46 -9.59 -10.44
CA ALA A 230 -6.92 -9.67 -10.41
C ALA A 230 -7.52 -10.11 -11.76
N THR A 231 -6.93 -9.64 -12.89
CA THR A 231 -7.37 -10.03 -14.22
C THR A 231 -7.09 -11.50 -14.51
N VAL A 232 -5.92 -12.00 -14.13
CA VAL A 232 -5.53 -13.40 -14.30
C VAL A 232 -6.42 -14.32 -13.49
N PHE A 233 -6.73 -13.95 -12.24
CA PHE A 233 -7.68 -14.67 -11.41
C PHE A 233 -9.09 -14.69 -12.03
N TYR A 234 -9.58 -13.54 -12.50
CA TYR A 234 -10.86 -13.49 -13.20
C TYR A 234 -10.89 -14.38 -14.44
N LEU A 235 -9.81 -14.39 -15.25
CA LEU A 235 -9.71 -15.27 -16.42
C LEU A 235 -9.75 -16.75 -16.05
N LEU A 236 -9.13 -17.12 -14.92
CA LEU A 236 -9.12 -18.48 -14.39
C LEU A 236 -10.53 -18.90 -13.95
N GLU A 237 -11.17 -18.14 -13.08
CA GLU A 237 -12.47 -18.46 -12.51
C GLU A 237 -13.61 -18.43 -13.51
N SER A 238 -13.55 -17.51 -14.48
CA SER A 238 -14.54 -17.44 -15.56
C SER A 238 -14.37 -18.48 -16.68
N GLY A 239 -13.45 -19.46 -16.51
CA GLY A 239 -13.18 -20.53 -17.48
C GLY A 239 -12.57 -20.06 -18.79
N LYS A 240 -12.12 -18.79 -18.89
CA LYS A 240 -11.51 -18.25 -20.12
C LYS A 240 -10.13 -18.83 -20.42
N LEU A 241 -9.53 -19.52 -19.44
CA LEU A 241 -8.25 -20.22 -19.59
C LEU A 241 -8.40 -21.73 -19.84
N ASP A 242 -9.63 -22.26 -19.88
CA ASP A 242 -9.89 -23.68 -20.07
C ASP A 242 -9.33 -24.19 -21.40
N GLY A 243 -8.59 -25.28 -21.32
CA GLY A 243 -7.96 -25.91 -22.48
C GLY A 243 -6.76 -25.15 -23.09
N LEU A 244 -6.38 -24.01 -22.51
CA LEU A 244 -5.20 -23.26 -22.88
C LEU A 244 -3.97 -23.69 -22.04
N THR A 245 -2.78 -23.53 -22.63
CA THR A 245 -1.51 -23.92 -21.99
C THR A 245 -0.51 -22.79 -22.06
N VAL A 246 0.42 -22.74 -21.11
CA VAL A 246 1.53 -21.77 -21.07
C VAL A 246 2.36 -21.84 -22.36
N GLN A 247 2.53 -20.72 -23.05
CA GLN A 247 3.19 -20.63 -24.35
C GLN A 247 4.64 -20.12 -24.28
N ASP A 248 5.08 -19.57 -23.15
CA ASP A 248 6.47 -19.12 -22.99
C ASP A 248 7.41 -20.32 -22.89
N THR A 249 8.20 -20.55 -23.95
CA THR A 249 9.18 -21.65 -24.03
C THR A 249 10.33 -21.53 -23.03
N SER A 250 10.53 -20.36 -22.43
CA SER A 250 11.53 -20.12 -21.37
C SER A 250 10.97 -20.41 -19.96
N SER A 251 9.65 -20.51 -19.83
CA SER A 251 8.99 -20.80 -18.55
C SER A 251 9.19 -22.26 -18.13
N PRO A 252 9.46 -22.54 -16.85
CA PRO A 252 9.46 -23.90 -16.32
C PRO A 252 8.08 -24.58 -16.40
N ASN A 253 7.02 -23.79 -16.64
CA ASN A 253 5.65 -24.24 -16.81
C ASN A 253 5.22 -24.41 -18.29
N TYR A 254 6.14 -24.25 -19.25
CA TYR A 254 5.83 -24.37 -20.67
C TYR A 254 5.02 -25.64 -21.00
N GLY A 255 3.90 -25.47 -21.69
CA GLY A 255 3.00 -26.55 -22.10
C GLY A 255 2.05 -27.08 -21.03
N LYS A 256 2.17 -26.64 -19.76
CA LYS A 256 1.18 -26.97 -18.73
C LYS A 256 -0.12 -26.20 -18.96
N PRO A 257 -1.29 -26.82 -18.72
CA PRO A 257 -2.55 -26.08 -18.62
C PRO A 257 -2.48 -24.96 -17.58
N TYR A 258 -3.03 -23.78 -17.88
CA TYR A 258 -3.10 -22.70 -16.89
C TYR A 258 -3.86 -23.12 -15.65
N THR A 259 -4.92 -23.92 -15.79
CA THR A 259 -5.74 -24.46 -14.69
C THR A 259 -5.01 -25.44 -13.75
N GLU A 260 -3.80 -25.87 -14.11
CA GLU A 260 -2.95 -26.75 -13.28
C GLU A 260 -1.82 -25.98 -12.59
N LEU A 261 -1.76 -24.65 -12.77
CA LEU A 261 -0.76 -23.81 -12.10
C LEU A 261 -1.20 -23.49 -10.67
N THR A 262 -0.24 -23.38 -9.74
CA THR A 262 -0.51 -22.76 -8.43
C THR A 262 -0.80 -21.27 -8.60
N MET A 263 -1.44 -20.64 -7.63
CA MET A 263 -1.75 -19.20 -7.70
C MET A 263 -0.49 -18.36 -7.91
N GLY A 264 0.60 -18.67 -7.20
CA GLY A 264 1.89 -18.00 -7.42
C GLY A 264 2.49 -18.23 -8.81
N GLN A 265 2.34 -19.43 -9.38
CA GLN A 265 2.75 -19.68 -10.77
C GLN A 265 1.88 -18.89 -11.75
N MET A 266 0.58 -18.82 -11.48
CA MET A 266 -0.40 -18.19 -12.33
C MET A 266 -0.17 -16.68 -12.48
N ILE A 267 -0.12 -15.95 -11.38
CA ILE A 267 0.05 -14.48 -11.37
C ILE A 267 1.46 -14.01 -11.80
N ASN A 268 2.41 -14.93 -11.87
CA ASN A 268 3.77 -14.67 -12.35
C ASN A 268 4.04 -15.21 -13.77
N THR A 269 3.05 -15.86 -14.40
CA THR A 269 3.15 -16.30 -15.78
C THR A 269 2.86 -15.13 -16.71
N VAL A 270 3.76 -14.90 -17.67
CA VAL A 270 3.61 -13.87 -18.71
C VAL A 270 4.00 -14.48 -20.05
N ASP A 271 3.02 -14.68 -20.91
CA ASP A 271 3.23 -15.02 -22.33
C ASP A 271 2.28 -14.24 -23.23
N ASP A 272 2.53 -14.25 -24.54
CA ASP A 272 1.81 -13.41 -25.47
C ASP A 272 0.29 -13.73 -25.50
N GLN A 273 -0.10 -15.02 -25.34
CA GLN A 273 -1.51 -15.42 -25.29
C GLN A 273 -2.21 -14.88 -24.04
N LEU A 274 -1.59 -14.99 -22.88
CA LEU A 274 -2.18 -14.50 -21.63
C LEU A 274 -2.25 -12.97 -21.61
N ILE A 275 -1.22 -12.30 -22.12
CA ILE A 275 -1.20 -10.83 -22.27
C ILE A 275 -2.34 -10.35 -23.17
N ASP A 276 -2.57 -11.00 -24.31
CA ASP A 276 -3.66 -10.64 -25.22
C ASP A 276 -5.03 -10.81 -24.55
N LEU A 277 -5.23 -11.90 -23.80
CA LEU A 277 -6.48 -12.14 -23.04
C LEU A 277 -6.67 -11.08 -21.95
N CYS A 278 -5.63 -10.76 -21.19
CA CYS A 278 -5.68 -9.70 -20.17
C CYS A 278 -6.02 -8.34 -20.82
N ALA A 279 -5.37 -7.99 -21.90
CA ALA A 279 -5.63 -6.76 -22.63
C ALA A 279 -7.08 -6.64 -23.10
N ASP A 280 -7.62 -7.72 -23.66
CA ASP A 280 -9.00 -7.76 -24.18
C ASP A 280 -10.03 -7.59 -23.07
N VAL A 281 -9.80 -8.23 -21.91
CA VAL A 281 -10.69 -8.15 -20.75
C VAL A 281 -10.61 -6.78 -20.11
N LEU A 282 -9.41 -6.26 -19.85
CA LEU A 282 -9.20 -4.95 -19.25
C LEU A 282 -9.73 -3.79 -20.10
N LYS A 283 -9.64 -3.88 -21.45
CA LYS A 283 -10.24 -2.89 -22.35
C LYS A 283 -11.76 -2.87 -22.26
N LYS A 284 -12.40 -4.04 -22.08
CA LYS A 284 -13.85 -4.12 -21.88
C LYS A 284 -14.23 -3.62 -20.49
N GLN A 285 -13.48 -4.00 -19.45
CA GLN A 285 -13.68 -3.53 -18.10
C GLN A 285 -13.61 -2.01 -18.02
N LYS A 286 -12.68 -1.39 -18.75
CA LYS A 286 -12.52 0.07 -18.77
C LYS A 286 -13.81 0.83 -19.13
N GLU A 287 -14.69 0.22 -19.94
CA GLU A 287 -16.01 0.79 -20.28
C GLU A 287 -16.98 0.75 -19.10
N GLN A 288 -16.70 -0.08 -18.07
CA GLN A 288 -17.49 -0.25 -16.86
C GLN A 288 -16.96 0.59 -15.70
N LEU A 289 -15.70 1.04 -15.77
CA LEU A 289 -15.04 1.73 -14.67
C LEU A 289 -15.56 3.15 -14.47
N TYR A 290 -15.66 3.58 -13.22
CA TYR A 290 -15.63 4.99 -12.84
C TYR A 290 -14.25 5.57 -13.10
N GLY A 291 -13.19 4.86 -12.70
CA GLY A 291 -11.80 5.27 -12.91
C GLY A 291 -10.77 4.26 -12.43
N TYR A 292 -9.53 4.71 -12.52
CA TYR A 292 -8.40 4.05 -11.87
C TYR A 292 -7.99 4.85 -10.64
N GLU A 293 -7.63 4.17 -9.58
CA GLU A 293 -7.23 4.77 -8.32
C GLU A 293 -5.98 4.09 -7.74
N VAL A 294 -5.35 4.68 -6.77
CA VAL A 294 -4.22 4.08 -6.02
C VAL A 294 -4.58 3.97 -4.55
N ASP A 295 -5.13 5.03 -3.92
CA ASP A 295 -5.31 5.12 -2.48
C ASP A 295 -6.67 5.72 -2.05
N PHE A 296 -7.35 6.44 -2.93
CA PHE A 296 -8.57 7.18 -2.55
C PHE A 296 -9.87 6.38 -2.73
N GLY A 297 -9.84 5.21 -3.37
CA GLY A 297 -11.03 4.38 -3.67
C GLY A 297 -11.83 4.05 -2.41
N LYS A 298 -11.16 3.67 -1.33
CA LYS A 298 -11.77 3.40 -0.02
C LYS A 298 -12.68 4.54 0.46
N ASN A 299 -12.20 5.78 0.41
CA ASN A 299 -12.96 6.96 0.84
C ASN A 299 -14.16 7.26 -0.07
N GLU A 300 -14.05 6.97 -1.37
CA GLU A 300 -15.16 7.20 -2.31
C GLU A 300 -16.24 6.12 -2.22
N LEU A 301 -15.90 4.90 -1.78
CA LEU A 301 -16.90 3.88 -1.44
C LEU A 301 -17.66 4.25 -0.15
N ILE A 302 -16.97 4.71 0.89
CA ILE A 302 -17.61 5.22 2.12
C ILE A 302 -18.60 6.35 1.79
N GLN A 303 -18.24 7.22 0.83
CA GLN A 303 -19.11 8.33 0.39
C GLN A 303 -20.21 7.90 -0.60
N GLY A 304 -20.26 6.64 -1.04
CA GLY A 304 -21.22 6.14 -2.01
C GLY A 304 -21.02 6.66 -3.44
N ILE A 305 -19.82 7.14 -3.79
CA ILE A 305 -19.48 7.61 -5.13
C ILE A 305 -19.24 6.43 -6.06
N ALA A 306 -18.53 5.42 -5.60
CA ALA A 306 -18.37 4.14 -6.27
C ALA A 306 -18.97 3.01 -5.43
N TYR A 307 -19.17 1.83 -6.04
CA TYR A 307 -19.85 0.70 -5.41
C TYR A 307 -18.97 -0.53 -5.30
N VAL A 308 -17.90 -0.59 -6.09
CA VAL A 308 -16.92 -1.70 -6.11
C VAL A 308 -15.53 -1.12 -6.29
N ASP A 309 -14.55 -1.67 -5.58
CA ASP A 309 -13.13 -1.32 -5.71
C ASP A 309 -12.26 -2.57 -5.59
N LEU A 310 -11.18 -2.64 -6.38
CA LEU A 310 -10.09 -3.55 -6.11
C LEU A 310 -9.26 -2.97 -4.96
N ALA A 311 -9.37 -3.54 -3.78
CA ALA A 311 -8.75 -2.99 -2.59
C ALA A 311 -7.68 -3.91 -1.99
N TRP A 312 -6.69 -3.32 -1.33
CA TRP A 312 -5.82 -4.02 -0.39
C TRP A 312 -6.56 -4.23 0.94
N SER A 313 -6.30 -5.35 1.60
CA SER A 313 -7.06 -5.75 2.79
C SER A 313 -7.06 -4.72 3.92
N GLY A 314 -5.96 -4.01 4.17
CA GLY A 314 -5.92 -2.96 5.20
C GLY A 314 -6.79 -1.75 4.85
N ASP A 315 -6.72 -1.26 3.60
CA ASP A 315 -7.61 -0.19 3.12
C ASP A 315 -9.08 -0.59 3.18
N ALA A 316 -9.36 -1.85 2.83
CA ALA A 316 -10.71 -2.39 2.88
C ALA A 316 -11.23 -2.49 4.31
N LEU A 317 -10.40 -2.97 5.25
CA LEU A 317 -10.75 -3.03 6.66
C LEU A 317 -11.08 -1.65 7.22
N TYR A 318 -10.22 -0.67 6.98
CA TYR A 318 -10.48 0.72 7.34
C TYR A 318 -11.83 1.21 6.79
N ALA A 319 -12.10 0.96 5.49
CA ALA A 319 -13.35 1.39 4.87
C ALA A 319 -14.57 0.69 5.47
N VAL A 320 -14.46 -0.59 5.80
CA VAL A 320 -15.55 -1.35 6.43
C VAL A 320 -15.81 -0.83 7.83
N GLU A 321 -14.78 -0.65 8.66
CA GLU A 321 -14.91 -0.10 10.02
C GLU A 321 -15.54 1.30 10.03
N GLU A 322 -15.12 2.20 9.12
CA GLU A 322 -15.70 3.54 8.95
C GLU A 322 -17.12 3.55 8.35
N SER A 323 -17.62 2.41 7.89
CA SER A 323 -18.94 2.29 7.27
C SER A 323 -20.05 1.86 8.24
N TRP A 324 -19.77 1.76 9.54
CA TRP A 324 -20.77 1.39 10.53
C TRP A 324 -21.97 2.35 10.53
N ASP A 325 -23.19 1.81 10.53
CA ASP A 325 -24.43 2.56 10.60
C ASP A 325 -25.37 1.88 11.61
N ASP A 326 -25.72 2.59 12.68
CA ASP A 326 -26.57 2.08 13.78
C ASP A 326 -27.98 1.68 13.33
N ASP A 327 -28.47 2.26 12.23
CA ASP A 327 -29.82 2.00 11.68
C ASP A 327 -29.79 0.93 10.55
N TYR A 328 -28.60 0.52 10.07
CA TYR A 328 -28.48 -0.49 9.01
C TYR A 328 -28.77 -1.88 9.57
N ILE A 329 -29.55 -2.64 8.83
CA ILE A 329 -29.83 -4.07 9.11
C ILE A 329 -29.40 -4.85 7.88
N ASP A 330 -28.31 -5.61 7.99
CA ASP A 330 -27.80 -6.45 6.91
C ASP A 330 -28.76 -7.62 6.66
N PRO A 331 -29.40 -7.71 5.47
CA PRO A 331 -30.39 -8.76 5.20
C PRO A 331 -29.81 -10.18 5.13
N MET A 332 -28.48 -10.33 5.12
CA MET A 332 -27.83 -11.64 5.12
C MET A 332 -27.42 -12.11 6.52
N LEU A 333 -27.59 -11.27 7.55
CA LEU A 333 -27.30 -11.60 8.94
C LEU A 333 -28.58 -11.88 9.75
N GLU A 334 -28.43 -12.65 10.82
CA GLU A 334 -29.50 -12.87 11.79
C GLU A 334 -29.32 -11.87 12.96
N TYR A 335 -30.40 -11.15 13.31
CA TYR A 335 -30.45 -10.21 14.43
C TYR A 335 -31.42 -10.69 15.49
N GLU A 336 -31.11 -10.43 16.76
CA GLU A 336 -32.07 -10.61 17.85
C GLU A 336 -33.15 -9.52 17.81
N GLU A 337 -34.28 -9.73 18.52
CA GLU A 337 -35.40 -8.77 18.51
C GLU A 337 -34.98 -7.43 19.14
N GLY A 338 -34.85 -6.41 18.31
CA GLY A 338 -34.51 -5.04 18.71
C GLY A 338 -33.05 -4.67 18.46
N GLU A 339 -32.26 -5.57 17.93
CA GLU A 339 -30.91 -5.27 17.45
C GLU A 339 -30.92 -4.61 16.09
N SER A 340 -30.03 -3.66 15.90
CA SER A 340 -29.73 -3.00 14.62
C SER A 340 -28.27 -2.53 14.65
N GLY A 341 -27.79 -2.07 13.50
CA GLY A 341 -26.43 -1.65 13.30
C GLY A 341 -25.62 -2.67 12.50
N GLY A 342 -24.81 -2.19 11.62
CA GLY A 342 -23.96 -3.04 10.79
C GLY A 342 -23.10 -2.25 9.83
N TYR A 343 -22.13 -2.92 9.25
CA TYR A 343 -21.27 -2.35 8.24
C TYR A 343 -21.96 -2.27 6.89
N THR A 344 -22.04 -1.08 6.31
CA THR A 344 -22.65 -0.85 4.99
C THR A 344 -21.72 -1.21 3.84
N LEU A 345 -20.44 -1.40 4.10
CA LEU A 345 -19.47 -1.97 3.17
C LEU A 345 -19.13 -3.41 3.55
N GLY A 346 -18.66 -4.16 2.57
CA GLY A 346 -18.14 -5.51 2.73
C GLY A 346 -16.88 -5.71 1.91
N TYR A 347 -16.02 -6.61 2.35
CA TYR A 347 -14.79 -6.98 1.67
C TYR A 347 -14.67 -8.50 1.63
N TYR A 348 -14.24 -9.04 0.51
CA TYR A 348 -13.89 -10.44 0.42
C TYR A 348 -12.73 -10.69 -0.54
N VAL A 349 -12.02 -11.78 -0.28
CA VAL A 349 -11.05 -12.36 -1.20
C VAL A 349 -11.72 -13.56 -1.86
N PRO A 350 -11.89 -13.57 -3.20
CA PRO A 350 -12.51 -14.70 -3.88
C PRO A 350 -11.90 -16.05 -3.50
N HIS A 351 -12.76 -17.05 -3.29
CA HIS A 351 -12.43 -18.27 -2.57
C HIS A 351 -11.40 -19.16 -3.28
N ASP A 352 -11.50 -19.26 -4.60
CA ASP A 352 -10.70 -20.22 -5.39
C ASP A 352 -9.37 -19.66 -5.87
N SER A 353 -9.18 -18.34 -5.79
CA SER A 353 -7.96 -17.66 -6.23
C SER A 353 -7.68 -16.42 -5.40
N GLY A 354 -6.43 -16.17 -5.14
CA GLY A 354 -5.99 -15.01 -4.36
C GLY A 354 -4.48 -14.89 -4.27
N ASN A 355 -4.06 -13.76 -3.75
CA ASN A 355 -2.65 -13.51 -3.47
C ASN A 355 -2.44 -13.12 -2.01
N ILE A 356 -1.20 -13.26 -1.57
CA ILE A 356 -0.66 -12.61 -0.40
C ILE A 356 0.54 -11.78 -0.83
N TRP A 357 0.60 -10.55 -0.37
CA TRP A 357 1.73 -9.65 -0.57
C TRP A 357 2.40 -9.33 0.76
N PHE A 358 3.68 -9.01 0.72
CA PHE A 358 4.48 -8.61 1.88
C PHE A 358 5.22 -7.33 1.54
N ASP A 359 5.10 -6.35 2.42
CA ASP A 359 6.02 -5.22 2.42
C ASP A 359 7.12 -5.46 3.45
N GLY A 360 8.30 -4.95 3.18
CA GLY A 360 9.40 -5.19 4.10
C GLY A 360 10.49 -4.12 4.05
N TRP A 361 11.13 -3.94 5.19
CA TRP A 361 12.19 -2.96 5.36
C TRP A 361 13.51 -3.47 4.79
N VAL A 362 14.12 -2.64 3.96
CA VAL A 362 15.42 -2.88 3.33
C VAL A 362 16.34 -1.68 3.50
N ILE A 363 17.65 -1.92 3.45
CA ILE A 363 18.68 -0.88 3.45
C ILE A 363 19.35 -0.87 2.07
N PRO A 364 19.19 0.22 1.28
CA PRO A 364 19.86 0.32 -0.02
C PRO A 364 21.38 0.50 0.12
N THR A 365 22.12 0.10 -0.90
CA THR A 365 23.61 0.26 -0.93
C THR A 365 24.03 1.73 -0.92
N THR A 366 23.12 2.66 -1.21
CA THR A 366 23.35 4.12 -1.15
C THR A 366 23.29 4.68 0.28
N CYS A 367 22.78 3.91 1.26
CA CYS A 367 22.82 4.29 2.67
C CYS A 367 24.27 4.52 3.12
N PRO A 368 24.65 5.68 3.64
CA PRO A 368 25.99 5.94 4.16
C PRO A 368 26.35 5.01 5.32
N ASP A 369 27.63 4.64 5.44
CA ASP A 369 28.06 3.75 6.53
C ASP A 369 27.82 4.35 7.92
N GLU A 370 27.89 5.68 8.05
CA GLU A 370 27.58 6.40 9.28
C GLU A 370 26.10 6.34 9.68
N HIS A 371 25.17 6.13 8.74
CA HIS A 371 23.73 5.98 9.02
C HIS A 371 23.30 4.52 9.23
N LEU A 372 24.16 3.55 8.88
CA LEU A 372 23.81 2.13 8.87
C LEU A 372 23.35 1.62 10.25
N GLN A 373 23.98 2.09 11.34
CA GLN A 373 23.57 1.70 12.68
C GLN A 373 22.17 2.22 13.00
N ALA A 374 21.88 3.49 12.68
CA ALA A 374 20.57 4.09 12.90
C ALA A 374 19.48 3.36 12.09
N ALA A 375 19.77 3.04 10.81
CA ALA A 375 18.89 2.28 9.94
C ALA A 375 18.54 0.89 10.53
N LYS A 376 19.53 0.16 11.03
CA LYS A 376 19.32 -1.14 11.67
C LYS A 376 18.56 -1.03 13.00
N ILE A 377 18.83 -0.02 13.82
CA ILE A 377 18.07 0.22 15.05
C ILE A 377 16.62 0.52 14.72
N PHE A 378 16.34 1.32 13.68
CA PHE A 378 14.98 1.64 13.25
C PHE A 378 14.20 0.39 12.81
N ILE A 379 14.79 -0.46 11.98
CA ILE A 379 14.15 -1.71 11.56
C ILE A 379 13.86 -2.61 12.77
N ASN A 380 14.79 -2.71 13.72
CA ASN A 380 14.58 -3.52 14.93
C ASN A 380 13.49 -2.93 15.84
N PHE A 381 13.42 -1.60 15.97
CA PHE A 381 12.38 -0.88 16.72
C PHE A 381 10.98 -1.20 16.18
N LEU A 382 10.81 -1.22 14.86
CA LEU A 382 9.51 -1.51 14.23
C LEU A 382 9.01 -2.94 14.50
N ASN A 383 9.86 -3.82 15.03
CA ASN A 383 9.50 -5.18 15.43
C ASN A 383 9.36 -5.35 16.96
N GLU A 384 9.35 -4.25 17.73
CA GLU A 384 8.86 -4.27 19.11
C GLU A 384 7.36 -4.59 19.12
N LEU A 385 6.89 -5.36 20.09
CA LEU A 385 5.48 -5.79 20.12
C LEU A 385 4.54 -4.59 20.21
N TYR A 386 4.85 -3.63 21.10
CA TYR A 386 4.03 -2.43 21.28
C TYR A 386 4.00 -1.53 20.02
N VAL A 387 5.11 -1.44 19.28
CA VAL A 387 5.17 -0.69 18.02
C VAL A 387 4.29 -1.36 16.96
N SER A 388 4.31 -2.70 16.92
CA SER A 388 3.45 -3.46 16.03
C SER A 388 1.96 -3.27 16.36
N ALA A 389 1.59 -3.27 17.64
CA ALA A 389 0.21 -3.02 18.07
C ALA A 389 -0.27 -1.62 17.68
N ASN A 390 0.54 -0.57 17.91
CA ASN A 390 0.22 0.80 17.49
C ASN A 390 0.08 0.90 15.97
N ASN A 391 0.97 0.28 15.20
CA ASN A 391 0.86 0.27 13.74
C ASN A 391 -0.44 -0.40 13.26
N MET A 392 -0.78 -1.59 13.77
CA MET A 392 -2.01 -2.29 13.36
C MET A 392 -3.27 -1.47 13.70
N MET A 393 -3.27 -0.78 14.85
CA MET A 393 -4.38 0.07 15.26
C MET A 393 -4.52 1.30 14.35
N GLU A 394 -3.42 2.00 14.08
CA GLU A 394 -3.45 3.28 13.35
C GLU A 394 -3.66 3.10 11.85
N ILE A 395 -3.03 2.09 11.23
CA ILE A 395 -3.02 1.95 9.78
C ILE A 395 -3.92 0.83 9.25
N GLY A 396 -4.53 0.02 10.12
CA GLY A 396 -5.47 -1.05 9.75
C GLY A 396 -4.84 -2.28 9.09
N TYR A 397 -3.52 -2.26 8.78
CA TYR A 397 -2.84 -3.40 8.16
C TYR A 397 -2.32 -4.41 9.18
N THR A 398 -2.23 -5.66 8.77
CA THR A 398 -1.74 -6.74 9.62
C THR A 398 -0.22 -6.78 9.62
N SER A 399 0.38 -6.78 10.81
CA SER A 399 1.82 -6.88 10.99
C SER A 399 2.34 -8.30 10.75
N ALA A 400 3.57 -8.39 10.26
CA ALA A 400 4.31 -9.65 10.20
C ALA A 400 4.80 -10.15 11.59
N VAL A 401 4.67 -9.32 12.63
CA VAL A 401 4.88 -9.75 14.01
C VAL A 401 3.79 -10.74 14.41
N SER A 402 4.16 -11.75 15.19
CA SER A 402 3.26 -12.83 15.58
C SER A 402 2.01 -12.31 16.32
N ALA A 403 0.84 -12.59 15.76
CA ALA A 403 -0.46 -12.27 16.36
C ALA A 403 -0.60 -12.85 17.77
N GLU A 404 -0.13 -14.09 17.99
CA GLU A 404 -0.14 -14.73 19.31
C GLU A 404 0.67 -13.96 20.34
N LYS A 405 1.83 -13.41 19.94
CA LYS A 405 2.67 -12.59 20.84
C LYS A 405 2.01 -11.28 21.17
N VAL A 406 1.48 -10.56 20.18
CA VAL A 406 0.74 -9.28 20.39
C VAL A 406 -0.47 -9.51 21.29
N ARG A 407 -1.27 -10.55 21.01
CA ARG A 407 -2.47 -10.91 21.78
C ARG A 407 -2.18 -11.18 23.27
N ASN A 408 -1.03 -11.77 23.58
CA ASN A 408 -0.67 -12.20 24.93
C ASN A 408 0.21 -11.20 25.69
N ASP A 409 0.76 -10.20 25.02
CA ASP A 409 1.60 -9.19 25.66
C ASP A 409 0.74 -8.16 26.42
N PRO A 410 1.03 -7.88 27.71
CA PRO A 410 0.22 -6.97 28.51
C PRO A 410 0.21 -5.51 28.00
N GLU A 411 1.33 -5.02 27.47
CA GLU A 411 1.45 -3.65 26.94
C GLU A 411 0.65 -3.51 25.64
N CYS A 412 0.75 -4.50 24.74
CA CYS A 412 -0.06 -4.54 23.53
C CYS A 412 -1.56 -4.59 23.83
N ARG A 413 -1.96 -5.35 24.86
CA ARG A 413 -3.37 -5.43 25.29
C ARG A 413 -3.88 -4.08 25.75
N GLU A 414 -3.10 -3.34 26.55
CA GLU A 414 -3.48 -2.01 27.02
C GLU A 414 -3.60 -1.01 25.86
N ILE A 415 -2.65 -1.02 24.91
CA ILE A 415 -2.67 -0.19 23.70
C ILE A 415 -3.93 -0.45 22.88
N LEU A 416 -4.18 -1.71 22.53
CA LEU A 416 -5.34 -2.09 21.72
C LEU A 416 -6.65 -1.81 22.48
N ALA A 417 -6.69 -2.08 23.80
CA ALA A 417 -7.87 -1.83 24.59
C ALA A 417 -8.20 -0.33 24.66
N GLN A 418 -7.22 0.54 24.75
CA GLN A 418 -7.45 2.00 24.73
C GLN A 418 -7.93 2.46 23.35
N GLY A 419 -7.34 1.95 22.28
CA GLY A 419 -7.70 2.33 20.90
C GLY A 419 -9.09 1.89 20.47
N TYR A 420 -9.53 0.73 20.95
CA TYR A 420 -10.84 0.13 20.64
C TYR A 420 -11.85 0.18 21.78
N LEU A 421 -11.62 1.00 22.79
CA LEU A 421 -12.48 1.19 23.95
C LEU A 421 -12.94 -0.15 24.57
N VAL A 422 -11.98 -1.02 24.91
CA VAL A 422 -12.24 -2.36 25.46
C VAL A 422 -12.22 -2.32 26.98
N TYR A 423 -13.35 -2.64 27.64
CA TYR A 423 -13.40 -2.73 29.09
C TYR A 423 -12.50 -3.84 29.64
N GLY A 424 -11.82 -3.56 30.75
CA GLY A 424 -10.99 -4.53 31.49
C GLY A 424 -10.83 -4.18 32.96
N GLU A 425 -10.65 -5.21 33.81
CA GLU A 425 -10.40 -5.00 35.23
C GLU A 425 -8.94 -4.56 35.51
N ASP A 426 -8.03 -4.81 34.59
CA ASP A 426 -6.59 -4.60 34.72
C ASP A 426 -6.10 -3.25 34.17
N TRP A 427 -6.96 -2.47 33.49
CA TRP A 427 -6.66 -1.16 32.92
C TRP A 427 -7.86 -0.20 33.00
N GLU A 428 -7.61 1.10 32.86
CA GLU A 428 -8.63 2.14 32.83
C GLU A 428 -8.72 2.71 31.40
N ILE A 429 -9.90 2.67 30.77
CA ILE A 429 -10.18 3.27 29.47
C ILE A 429 -10.71 4.68 29.68
N THR A 430 -10.21 5.63 28.89
CA THR A 430 -10.62 7.04 28.96
C THR A 430 -11.12 7.54 27.62
N ASP A 431 -12.12 8.42 27.65
CA ASP A 431 -12.55 9.18 26.48
C ASP A 431 -11.54 10.29 26.10
N GLU A 432 -11.81 11.01 25.01
CA GLU A 432 -10.99 12.11 24.52
C GLU A 432 -10.84 13.27 25.53
N ASP A 433 -11.79 13.43 26.46
CA ASP A 433 -11.77 14.43 27.52
C ASP A 433 -11.03 13.92 28.78
N GLY A 434 -10.58 12.67 28.80
CA GLY A 434 -9.86 12.02 29.89
C GLY A 434 -10.77 11.52 31.02
N ASN A 435 -12.08 11.30 30.77
CA ASN A 435 -12.97 10.67 31.71
C ASN A 435 -12.88 9.15 31.60
N VAL A 436 -12.82 8.49 32.77
CA VAL A 436 -12.81 7.01 32.81
C VAL A 436 -14.19 6.48 32.40
N LEU A 437 -14.20 5.60 31.40
CA LEU A 437 -15.40 4.96 30.88
C LEU A 437 -15.84 3.80 31.78
N SER A 438 -17.15 3.59 31.87
CA SER A 438 -17.72 2.37 32.45
C SER A 438 -17.82 1.27 31.40
N GLN A 439 -18.07 0.02 31.82
CA GLN A 439 -18.26 -1.09 30.89
C GLN A 439 -19.40 -0.84 29.87
N GLU A 440 -20.44 -0.12 30.25
CA GLU A 440 -21.58 0.20 29.40
C GLU A 440 -21.26 1.31 28.36
N ASP A 441 -20.15 2.05 28.57
CA ASP A 441 -19.69 3.14 27.71
C ASP A 441 -18.53 2.68 26.78
N CYS A 442 -18.03 1.44 26.95
CA CYS A 442 -17.00 0.85 26.08
C CYS A 442 -17.63 0.11 24.90
N ASP A 443 -16.92 0.06 23.78
CA ASP A 443 -17.38 -0.64 22.56
C ASP A 443 -17.36 -2.16 22.73
N TYR A 444 -16.41 -2.66 23.55
CA TYR A 444 -16.29 -4.08 23.88
C TYR A 444 -16.35 -4.29 25.39
N ALA A 445 -17.22 -5.18 25.85
CA ALA A 445 -17.43 -5.45 27.26
C ALA A 445 -16.31 -6.26 27.93
N SER A 446 -15.42 -6.85 27.16
CA SER A 446 -14.25 -7.60 27.65
C SER A 446 -13.14 -7.74 26.61
N TRP A 447 -11.93 -8.09 27.07
CA TRP A 447 -10.82 -8.43 26.17
C TRP A 447 -11.11 -9.66 25.32
N GLU A 448 -11.80 -10.64 25.86
CA GLU A 448 -12.13 -11.86 25.13
C GLU A 448 -13.04 -11.56 23.93
N GLU A 449 -14.05 -10.72 24.10
CA GLU A 449 -14.95 -10.28 23.02
C GLU A 449 -14.18 -9.50 21.94
N PHE A 450 -13.36 -8.56 22.35
CA PHE A 450 -12.50 -7.81 21.43
C PHE A 450 -11.51 -8.73 20.70
N ALA A 451 -10.86 -9.66 21.43
CA ALA A 451 -9.90 -10.55 20.83
C ALA A 451 -10.54 -11.52 19.80
N GLU A 452 -11.78 -11.92 20.02
CA GLU A 452 -12.55 -12.67 19.02
C GLU A 452 -12.80 -11.84 17.77
N TYR A 453 -13.18 -10.57 17.92
CA TYR A 453 -13.32 -9.64 16.79
C TYR A 453 -11.98 -9.35 16.11
N PHE A 454 -10.94 -9.03 16.86
CA PHE A 454 -9.69 -8.50 16.29
C PHE A 454 -8.79 -9.59 15.70
N PHE A 455 -8.72 -10.77 16.34
CA PHE A 455 -7.80 -11.84 15.94
C PHE A 455 -8.49 -13.02 15.27
N ASP A 456 -9.70 -13.35 15.69
CA ASP A 456 -10.37 -14.60 15.34
C ASP A 456 -11.66 -14.38 14.51
N TYR A 457 -12.01 -13.10 14.20
CA TYR A 457 -13.26 -12.80 13.49
C TYR A 457 -13.30 -13.46 12.10
N VAL A 458 -14.44 -14.06 11.83
CA VAL A 458 -14.77 -14.64 10.53
C VAL A 458 -16.06 -13.99 10.03
N ASP A 459 -16.01 -13.36 8.88
CA ASP A 459 -17.19 -12.79 8.25
C ASP A 459 -18.22 -13.90 7.98
N PRO A 460 -19.44 -13.81 8.53
CA PRO A 460 -20.44 -14.88 8.40
C PRO A 460 -21.03 -14.99 6.97
N ILE A 461 -20.73 -14.03 6.09
CA ILE A 461 -21.25 -14.01 4.73
C ILE A 461 -20.33 -14.75 3.78
N ASP A 462 -19.01 -14.50 3.86
CA ASP A 462 -18.01 -15.06 2.94
C ASP A 462 -16.97 -15.95 3.62
N ASP A 463 -17.12 -16.18 4.93
CA ASP A 463 -16.23 -17.00 5.76
C ASP A 463 -14.76 -16.51 5.74
N SER A 464 -14.53 -15.22 5.46
CA SER A 464 -13.18 -14.62 5.47
C SER A 464 -12.80 -14.08 6.85
N ASN A 465 -11.52 -14.11 7.15
CA ASN A 465 -10.95 -13.34 8.25
C ASN A 465 -10.31 -12.07 7.67
N TRP A 466 -10.85 -10.92 7.98
CA TRP A 466 -10.44 -9.66 7.37
C TRP A 466 -9.01 -9.25 7.74
N ARG A 467 -8.59 -9.48 9.00
CA ARG A 467 -7.24 -9.11 9.46
C ARG A 467 -6.22 -10.19 9.17
N TYR A 468 -6.63 -11.46 9.30
CA TYR A 468 -5.74 -12.61 9.12
C TYR A 468 -6.31 -13.54 8.03
N PRO A 469 -6.37 -13.08 6.77
CA PRO A 469 -7.12 -13.75 5.69
C PRO A 469 -6.58 -15.14 5.32
N PHE A 470 -5.45 -15.54 5.87
CA PHE A 470 -4.87 -16.87 5.68
C PHE A 470 -4.85 -17.71 6.97
N GLU A 471 -5.40 -17.22 8.08
CA GLU A 471 -5.57 -18.04 9.26
C GLU A 471 -6.69 -19.07 9.01
N ILE A 472 -6.40 -20.32 9.29
CA ILE A 472 -7.42 -21.35 9.30
C ILE A 472 -8.20 -21.21 10.61
N VAL A 473 -9.43 -20.77 10.51
CA VAL A 473 -10.32 -20.77 11.66
C VAL A 473 -10.76 -22.21 11.92
N PRO A 474 -10.61 -22.73 13.14
CA PRO A 474 -11.13 -24.07 13.47
C PRO A 474 -12.59 -24.19 13.09
N ASP A 475 -12.94 -25.27 12.38
CA ASP A 475 -14.28 -25.55 11.84
C ASP A 475 -14.73 -24.68 10.64
N ASN A 476 -13.90 -23.79 10.12
CA ASN A 476 -14.15 -23.10 8.87
C ASN A 476 -13.72 -23.97 7.68
N GLU A 477 -14.68 -24.44 6.88
CA GLU A 477 -14.43 -25.25 5.68
C GLU A 477 -13.66 -24.45 4.60
N TYR A 478 -13.66 -23.12 4.72
CA TYR A 478 -13.14 -22.18 3.74
C TYR A 478 -11.87 -21.45 4.17
N GLY A 479 -11.32 -21.77 5.35
CA GLY A 479 -10.04 -21.20 5.81
C GLY A 479 -8.93 -21.46 4.80
N ARG A 480 -8.14 -20.42 4.49
CA ARG A 480 -7.01 -20.52 3.56
C ARG A 480 -5.71 -20.63 4.31
N GLU A 481 -4.88 -21.54 3.86
CA GLU A 481 -3.48 -21.54 4.28
C GLU A 481 -2.69 -20.52 3.44
N ILE A 482 -1.71 -19.86 4.05
CA ILE A 482 -0.75 -18.98 3.36
C ILE A 482 -0.13 -19.63 2.11
N ASN A 483 -0.03 -20.97 2.09
CA ASN A 483 0.51 -21.73 0.97
C ASN A 483 -0.42 -21.80 -0.24
N GLN A 484 -1.71 -21.51 -0.08
CA GLN A 484 -2.68 -21.50 -1.16
C GLN A 484 -2.73 -20.15 -1.89
N LEU A 485 -2.17 -19.10 -1.27
CA LEU A 485 -2.13 -17.76 -1.84
C LEU A 485 -0.89 -17.56 -2.69
N GLY A 486 -1.02 -16.86 -3.82
CA GLY A 486 0.07 -16.53 -4.71
C GLY A 486 0.87 -15.33 -4.22
N VAL A 487 2.20 -15.41 -4.27
CA VAL A 487 3.09 -14.27 -4.01
C VAL A 487 3.57 -13.70 -5.34
N MET A 488 3.57 -12.38 -5.47
CA MET A 488 4.02 -11.69 -6.68
C MET A 488 5.54 -11.70 -6.80
N LYS A 489 6.03 -11.85 -8.03
CA LYS A 489 7.45 -11.74 -8.38
C LYS A 489 7.67 -10.64 -9.40
N ASP A 490 8.88 -10.15 -9.51
CA ASP A 490 9.27 -9.33 -10.67
C ASP A 490 9.11 -10.13 -11.97
N PHE A 491 8.53 -9.52 -12.99
CA PHE A 491 8.34 -10.17 -14.29
C PHE A 491 9.64 -10.34 -15.09
N GLY A 492 10.76 -9.81 -14.58
CA GLY A 492 12.07 -9.91 -15.21
C GLY A 492 12.07 -9.37 -16.65
N ALA A 493 12.50 -10.20 -17.59
CA ALA A 493 12.53 -9.82 -19.00
C ALA A 493 11.16 -9.49 -19.61
N ASN A 494 10.07 -9.94 -18.98
CA ASN A 494 8.70 -9.73 -19.46
C ASN A 494 8.07 -8.43 -18.95
N ASN A 495 8.73 -7.65 -18.05
CA ASN A 495 8.22 -6.37 -17.57
C ASN A 495 7.75 -5.44 -18.70
N ASN A 496 8.53 -5.34 -19.79
CA ASN A 496 8.15 -4.50 -20.94
C ASN A 496 6.86 -4.96 -21.62
N LYS A 497 6.56 -6.27 -21.67
CA LYS A 497 5.32 -6.78 -22.27
C LYS A 497 4.11 -6.36 -21.45
N VAL A 498 4.19 -6.54 -20.14
CA VAL A 498 3.09 -6.17 -19.23
C VAL A 498 2.89 -4.66 -19.18
N SER A 499 3.97 -3.87 -19.12
CA SER A 499 3.90 -2.41 -19.19
C SER A 499 3.28 -1.92 -20.50
N THR A 500 3.68 -2.49 -21.64
CA THR A 500 3.11 -2.13 -22.96
C THR A 500 1.62 -2.47 -23.03
N MET A 501 1.22 -3.62 -22.53
CA MET A 501 -0.19 -4.02 -22.42
C MET A 501 -0.97 -3.02 -21.57
N TRP A 502 -0.44 -2.65 -20.42
CA TRP A 502 -1.07 -1.70 -19.51
C TRP A 502 -1.23 -0.30 -20.12
N GLU A 503 -0.18 0.22 -20.77
CA GLU A 503 -0.22 1.48 -21.49
C GLU A 503 -1.28 1.46 -22.62
N ASP A 504 -1.40 0.36 -23.37
CA ASP A 504 -2.40 0.19 -24.41
C ASP A 504 -3.83 0.18 -23.83
N VAL A 505 -4.06 -0.54 -22.72
CA VAL A 505 -5.34 -0.51 -21.98
C VAL A 505 -5.65 0.90 -21.52
N ARG A 506 -4.70 1.59 -20.86
CA ARG A 506 -4.89 2.95 -20.33
C ARG A 506 -5.17 3.97 -21.44
N SER A 507 -4.55 3.82 -22.60
CA SER A 507 -4.75 4.73 -23.74
C SER A 507 -6.02 4.44 -24.57
N THR A 508 -6.63 3.28 -24.42
CA THR A 508 -7.88 2.91 -25.11
C THR A 508 -8.99 3.92 -24.81
N GLY A 509 -9.71 4.37 -25.85
CA GLY A 509 -10.78 5.37 -25.73
C GLY A 509 -10.31 6.83 -25.78
N ILE A 510 -9.00 7.11 -25.66
CA ILE A 510 -8.47 8.46 -25.86
C ILE A 510 -8.34 8.73 -27.36
N THR A 511 -9.30 9.45 -27.92
CA THR A 511 -9.24 9.81 -29.34
C THR A 511 -8.17 10.88 -29.61
N ALA A 512 -7.53 10.86 -30.78
CA ALA A 512 -6.59 11.90 -31.20
C ALA A 512 -7.19 13.32 -31.12
N TRP A 513 -8.51 13.44 -31.28
CA TRP A 513 -9.25 14.70 -31.15
C TRP A 513 -9.37 15.16 -29.68
N ALA A 514 -9.51 14.24 -28.74
CA ALA A 514 -9.49 14.57 -27.30
C ALA A 514 -8.10 15.07 -26.87
N LEU A 515 -7.02 14.38 -27.30
CA LEU A 515 -5.64 14.83 -27.08
C LEU A 515 -5.38 16.21 -27.67
N LEU A 516 -5.83 16.48 -28.90
CA LEU A 516 -5.74 17.80 -29.53
C LEU A 516 -6.56 18.85 -28.80
N GLY A 517 -7.73 18.49 -28.27
CA GLY A 517 -8.57 19.36 -27.45
C GLY A 517 -7.88 19.76 -26.14
N TRP A 518 -7.33 18.79 -25.42
CA TRP A 518 -6.60 19.04 -24.16
C TRP A 518 -5.32 19.86 -24.37
N THR A 519 -4.55 19.57 -25.43
CA THR A 519 -3.36 20.36 -25.77
C THR A 519 -3.71 21.79 -26.17
N ALA A 520 -4.79 21.98 -26.92
CA ALA A 520 -5.28 23.33 -27.28
C ALA A 520 -5.76 24.10 -26.05
N LEU A 521 -6.45 23.44 -25.11
CA LEU A 521 -6.88 24.04 -23.85
C LEU A 521 -5.68 24.44 -22.98
N ALA A 522 -4.68 23.57 -22.83
CA ALA A 522 -3.47 23.87 -22.07
C ALA A 522 -2.71 25.06 -22.68
N LEU A 523 -2.57 25.11 -24.01
CA LEU A 523 -1.99 26.24 -24.71
C LEU A 523 -2.81 27.53 -24.50
N ALA A 524 -4.13 27.48 -24.54
CA ALA A 524 -5.00 28.61 -24.29
C ALA A 524 -4.84 29.15 -22.85
N VAL A 525 -4.72 28.26 -21.86
CA VAL A 525 -4.43 28.65 -20.46
C VAL A 525 -3.07 29.34 -20.33
N VAL A 526 -2.03 28.78 -20.94
CA VAL A 526 -0.67 29.38 -20.93
C VAL A 526 -0.68 30.76 -21.59
N VAL A 527 -1.32 30.89 -22.76
CA VAL A 527 -1.47 32.19 -23.45
C VAL A 527 -2.27 33.17 -22.61
N GLY A 528 -3.35 32.71 -21.97
CA GLY A 528 -4.16 33.53 -21.05
C GLY A 528 -3.36 34.05 -19.85
N VAL A 529 -2.54 33.20 -19.23
CA VAL A 529 -1.66 33.60 -18.13
C VAL A 529 -0.61 34.60 -18.60
N ILE A 530 0.02 34.39 -19.76
CA ILE A 530 0.98 35.33 -20.33
C ILE A 530 0.30 36.68 -20.63
N ALA A 531 -0.88 36.67 -21.24
CA ALA A 531 -1.65 37.88 -21.53
C ALA A 531 -2.01 38.64 -20.25
N LEU A 532 -2.43 37.92 -19.20
CA LEU A 532 -2.73 38.50 -17.88
C LEU A 532 -1.51 39.15 -17.26
N VAL A 533 -0.35 38.47 -17.29
CA VAL A 533 0.91 39.00 -16.77
C VAL A 533 1.34 40.26 -17.54
N LEU A 534 1.21 40.26 -18.87
CA LEU A 534 1.51 41.41 -19.70
C LEU A 534 0.53 42.57 -19.45
N TRP A 535 -0.74 42.29 -19.26
CA TRP A 535 -1.78 43.28 -18.92
C TRP A 535 -1.51 43.92 -17.54
N LEU A 536 -1.17 43.10 -16.54
CA LEU A 536 -0.80 43.57 -15.21
C LEU A 536 0.48 44.44 -15.24
N LYS A 537 1.47 44.04 -16.04
CA LYS A 537 2.68 44.86 -16.26
C LYS A 537 2.37 46.21 -16.94
N ARG A 538 1.48 46.22 -17.96
CA ARG A 538 1.03 47.46 -18.61
C ARG A 538 0.26 48.37 -17.63
N ARG A 539 -0.61 47.80 -16.79
CA ARG A 539 -1.32 48.55 -15.77
C ARG A 539 -0.38 49.19 -14.73
N LYS A 540 0.65 48.47 -14.29
CA LYS A 540 1.70 49.02 -13.41
C LYS A 540 2.46 50.17 -14.07
N MET A 541 2.80 50.09 -15.36
CA MET A 541 3.46 51.18 -16.09
C MET A 541 2.58 52.41 -16.26
N MET A 542 1.25 52.25 -16.53
CA MET A 542 0.33 53.39 -16.59
C MET A 542 0.21 54.12 -15.24
N TYR A 543 0.19 53.38 -14.13
CA TYR A 543 0.16 53.96 -12.79
C TYR A 543 1.44 54.81 -12.47
N VAL A 544 2.60 54.38 -12.96
CA VAL A 544 3.87 55.11 -12.80
C VAL A 544 3.88 56.40 -13.64
N VAL A 545 3.32 56.37 -14.85
CA VAL A 545 3.24 57.56 -15.75
C VAL A 545 2.25 58.59 -15.20
N VAL A 546 1.09 58.18 -14.69
CA VAL A 546 0.11 59.10 -14.08
C VAL A 546 0.65 59.74 -12.81
N LYS A 547 1.39 59.01 -11.99
CA LYS A 547 2.02 59.54 -10.77
C LYS A 547 3.18 60.53 -11.05
N LYS A 548 3.87 60.41 -12.19
CA LYS A 548 4.93 61.33 -12.62
C LYS A 548 4.38 62.61 -13.17
N SER A 549 3.24 62.58 -13.89
CA SER A 549 2.60 63.82 -14.44
C SER A 549 1.93 64.68 -13.37
N SER A 550 1.41 64.08 -12.29
CA SER A 550 0.80 64.83 -11.18
C SER A 550 1.82 65.49 -10.25
N THR A 551 3.11 65.07 -10.29
CA THR A 551 4.17 65.67 -9.46
C THR A 551 4.86 66.82 -10.18
N GLU A 552 4.73 66.98 -11.52
CA GLU A 552 5.29 68.10 -12.30
C GLU A 552 4.36 69.29 -12.42
N GLN A 553 3.09 69.19 -12.02
CA GLN A 553 2.14 70.30 -12.02
C GLN A 553 2.08 71.10 -10.70
N HIS A 554 2.93 70.75 -9.72
CA HIS A 554 3.01 71.43 -8.43
C HIS A 554 4.47 71.92 -8.12
N LYS A 555 5.23 72.34 -9.14
CA LYS A 555 6.44 73.12 -8.96
C LYS A 555 6.35 74.43 -9.70
#